data_032421de80017fae39699d00db357349
#
_entry.id   032421de80017fae39699d00db357349
#
_cell.length_a   1.000
_cell.length_b   1.000
_cell.length_c   1.000
_cell.angle_alpha   90.00
_cell.angle_beta   90.00
_cell.angle_gamma   90.00
#
_symmetry.space_group_name_H-M   'P 1'
#
loop_
_entity.id
_entity.type
_entity.pdbx_description
1 polymer ?
#
loop_
_entity_poly.entity_id
_entity_poly.type
_entity_poly.pdbx_seq_one_letter_code
_entity_poly.pdbx_strand_id
1 'polypeptide(L)'
;NNFQMWDYITVDLTDVLSKNFNIDMARQSIMGHSMGGHGALTIGMGMPGRFKSISALAPICNPTGADWGRKQLAAYLGDDEQNWVKHDSSILMLNEGFDGKVLIDIGSKDQFIDLLRPETLASAMTERRQSGEFRIQSGYDHSYFFVSTFVDDHVAFHADLLNNE
;
A
#
# COMPACT_ATOMS: atom_id res chain seq x y z
N ASN A 1 -12.83 9.30 -17.79
CA ASN A 1 -12.17 7.98 -17.72
C ASN A 1 -12.91 7.12 -16.69
N ASN A 2 -13.28 5.89 -17.07
CA ASN A 2 -14.11 4.99 -16.23
C ASN A 2 -13.26 4.00 -15.41
N PHE A 3 -12.12 4.43 -14.91
CA PHE A 3 -11.32 3.59 -14.02
C PHE A 3 -11.77 3.83 -12.57
N GLN A 4 -12.57 2.92 -12.01
CA GLN A 4 -13.20 3.07 -10.70
C GLN A 4 -12.76 1.97 -9.73
N MET A 5 -11.51 1.53 -9.80
CA MET A 5 -10.99 0.49 -8.91
C MET A 5 -10.98 0.95 -7.44
N TRP A 6 -10.76 2.24 -7.21
CA TRP A 6 -10.88 2.81 -5.86
C TRP A 6 -12.29 2.60 -5.29
N ASP A 7 -13.33 3.03 -6.03
CA ASP A 7 -14.72 2.90 -5.60
C ASP A 7 -15.12 1.43 -5.47
N TYR A 8 -14.66 0.57 -6.40
CA TYR A 8 -14.88 -0.86 -6.31
C TYR A 8 -14.36 -1.45 -4.99
N ILE A 9 -13.10 -1.16 -4.61
CA ILE A 9 -12.50 -1.69 -3.38
C ILE A 9 -13.12 -1.07 -2.14
N THR A 10 -13.33 0.25 -2.14
CA THR A 10 -13.71 0.99 -0.92
C THR A 10 -15.20 1.06 -0.68
N VAL A 11 -16.02 0.87 -1.70
CA VAL A 11 -17.48 0.95 -1.64
C VAL A 11 -18.13 -0.39 -2.02
N ASP A 12 -18.01 -0.81 -3.28
CA ASP A 12 -18.79 -1.95 -3.80
C ASP A 12 -18.44 -3.27 -3.11
N LEU A 13 -17.14 -3.58 -3.00
CA LEU A 13 -16.67 -4.79 -2.32
C LEU A 13 -17.05 -4.76 -0.84
N THR A 14 -16.88 -3.61 -0.19
CA THR A 14 -17.23 -3.42 1.22
C THR A 14 -18.73 -3.67 1.46
N ASP A 15 -19.58 -3.14 0.58
CA ASP A 15 -21.03 -3.32 0.64
C ASP A 15 -21.45 -4.80 0.45
N VAL A 16 -20.85 -5.46 -0.55
CA VAL A 16 -21.08 -6.89 -0.78
C VAL A 16 -20.65 -7.74 0.43
N LEU A 17 -19.48 -7.46 0.99
CA LEU A 17 -18.98 -8.20 2.15
C LEU A 17 -19.88 -8.01 3.37
N SER A 18 -20.27 -6.79 3.69
CA SER A 18 -21.14 -6.48 4.85
C SER A 18 -22.52 -7.12 4.75
N LYS A 19 -23.05 -7.28 3.54
CA LYS A 19 -24.37 -7.89 3.31
C LYS A 19 -24.36 -9.41 3.33
N ASN A 20 -23.23 -10.04 3.01
CA ASN A 20 -23.18 -11.48 2.79
C ASN A 20 -22.39 -12.25 3.86
N PHE A 21 -21.60 -11.55 4.69
CA PHE A 21 -20.77 -12.17 5.71
C PHE A 21 -20.97 -11.49 7.06
N ASN A 22 -20.93 -12.29 8.12
CA ASN A 22 -20.96 -11.75 9.49
C ASN A 22 -19.56 -11.28 9.90
N ILE A 23 -19.19 -10.07 9.48
CA ILE A 23 -17.90 -9.44 9.74
C ILE A 23 -18.08 -8.07 10.39
N ASP A 24 -17.11 -7.69 11.20
CA ASP A 24 -17.07 -6.37 11.82
C ASP A 24 -16.42 -5.35 10.89
N MET A 25 -17.24 -4.52 10.27
CA MET A 25 -16.78 -3.48 9.33
C MET A 25 -16.06 -2.31 10.00
N ALA A 26 -16.05 -2.20 11.32
CA ALA A 26 -15.25 -1.21 12.04
C ALA A 26 -13.80 -1.67 12.26
N ARG A 27 -13.53 -2.95 12.04
CA ARG A 27 -12.23 -3.58 12.25
C ARG A 27 -11.66 -4.06 10.92
N GLN A 28 -11.03 -3.15 10.18
CA GLN A 28 -10.47 -3.41 8.87
C GLN A 28 -8.96 -3.14 8.84
N SER A 29 -8.24 -3.95 8.11
CA SER A 29 -6.85 -3.70 7.70
C SER A 29 -6.72 -3.90 6.20
N ILE A 30 -5.66 -3.38 5.59
CA ILE A 30 -5.47 -3.45 4.15
C ILE A 30 -4.06 -3.93 3.82
N MET A 31 -3.96 -4.89 2.88
CA MET A 31 -2.67 -5.40 2.40
C MET A 31 -2.69 -5.65 0.90
N GLY A 32 -1.51 -5.68 0.30
CA GLY A 32 -1.38 -6.03 -1.11
C GLY A 32 0.06 -6.25 -1.56
N HIS A 33 0.21 -6.80 -2.77
CA HIS A 33 1.49 -7.03 -3.42
C HIS A 33 1.64 -6.16 -4.66
N SER A 34 2.82 -5.58 -4.87
CA SER A 34 3.18 -4.82 -6.09
C SER A 34 2.23 -3.64 -6.33
N MET A 35 1.48 -3.64 -7.42
CA MET A 35 0.41 -2.68 -7.71
C MET A 35 -0.68 -2.71 -6.63
N GLY A 36 -1.04 -3.90 -6.12
CA GLY A 36 -1.95 -4.04 -4.97
C GLY A 36 -1.36 -3.49 -3.67
N GLY A 37 -0.04 -3.58 -3.49
CA GLY A 37 0.68 -2.95 -2.38
C GLY A 37 0.63 -1.42 -2.44
N HIS A 38 0.81 -0.86 -3.63
CA HIS A 38 0.57 0.56 -3.88
C HIS A 38 -0.89 0.95 -3.54
N GLY A 39 -1.86 0.15 -4.00
CA GLY A 39 -3.27 0.36 -3.67
C GLY A 39 -3.53 0.31 -2.17
N ALA A 40 -2.95 -0.65 -1.45
CA ALA A 40 -3.08 -0.73 0.00
C ALA A 40 -2.55 0.52 0.72
N LEU A 41 -1.40 1.02 0.30
CA LEU A 41 -0.80 2.24 0.85
C LEU A 41 -1.66 3.48 0.54
N THR A 42 -2.03 3.69 -0.72
CA THR A 42 -2.77 4.88 -1.13
C THR A 42 -4.19 4.91 -0.57
N ILE A 43 -4.90 3.77 -0.56
CA ILE A 43 -6.24 3.67 0.03
C ILE A 43 -6.16 3.82 1.56
N GLY A 44 -5.21 3.14 2.20
CA GLY A 44 -5.06 3.18 3.65
C GLY A 44 -4.80 4.58 4.18
N MET A 45 -3.86 5.32 3.58
CA MET A 45 -3.56 6.71 3.95
C MET A 45 -4.63 7.69 3.46
N GLY A 46 -5.27 7.42 2.33
CA GLY A 46 -6.32 8.28 1.76
C GLY A 46 -7.68 8.18 2.48
N MET A 47 -7.84 7.25 3.43
CA MET A 47 -9.07 7.05 4.20
C MET A 47 -8.79 7.01 5.71
N PRO A 48 -8.43 8.17 6.32
CA PRO A 48 -8.07 8.25 7.72
C PRO A 48 -9.12 7.63 8.66
N GLY A 49 -8.67 6.85 9.63
CA GLY A 49 -9.53 6.22 10.63
C GLY A 49 -10.27 4.97 10.17
N ARG A 50 -10.20 4.61 8.87
CA ARG A 50 -10.89 3.41 8.37
C ARG A 50 -10.14 2.12 8.67
N PHE A 51 -8.82 2.12 8.48
CA PHE A 51 -8.00 0.93 8.63
C PHE A 51 -7.15 1.00 9.89
N LYS A 52 -6.98 -0.15 10.58
CA LYS A 52 -6.15 -0.28 11.78
C LYS A 52 -4.67 -0.46 11.45
N SER A 53 -4.39 -1.02 10.29
CA SER A 53 -3.03 -1.25 9.81
C SER A 53 -2.97 -1.36 8.29
N ILE A 54 -1.80 -1.04 7.73
CA ILE A 54 -1.47 -1.18 6.31
C ILE A 54 -0.28 -2.10 6.20
N SER A 55 -0.31 -3.04 5.24
CA SER A 55 0.91 -3.72 4.87
C SER A 55 1.06 -3.89 3.36
N ALA A 56 2.32 -3.95 2.89
CA ALA A 56 2.59 -4.09 1.47
C ALA A 56 3.83 -4.92 1.20
N LEU A 57 3.70 -5.85 0.26
CA LEU A 57 4.77 -6.69 -0.27
C LEU A 57 5.21 -6.10 -1.61
N ALA A 58 6.46 -5.68 -1.73
CA ALA A 58 7.06 -5.09 -2.93
C ALA A 58 6.17 -4.02 -3.60
N PRO A 59 5.67 -3.00 -2.87
CA PRO A 59 4.77 -2.01 -3.44
C PRO A 59 5.46 -1.08 -4.43
N ILE A 60 4.69 -0.50 -5.36
CA ILE A 60 5.11 0.67 -6.13
C ILE A 60 5.04 1.88 -5.18
N CYS A 61 6.20 2.46 -4.84
CA CYS A 61 6.29 3.47 -3.78
C CYS A 61 6.22 4.91 -4.27
N ASN A 62 6.86 5.20 -5.43
CA ASN A 62 6.93 6.56 -5.95
C ASN A 62 6.73 6.60 -7.46
N PRO A 63 5.50 6.39 -7.95
CA PRO A 63 5.21 6.40 -9.38
C PRO A 63 5.44 7.77 -10.03
N THR A 64 5.30 8.88 -9.31
CA THR A 64 5.57 10.22 -9.84
C THR A 64 7.04 10.47 -10.12
N GLY A 65 7.94 9.76 -9.43
CA GLY A 65 9.39 9.85 -9.60
C GLY A 65 9.97 8.91 -10.66
N ALA A 66 9.16 8.06 -11.30
CA ALA A 66 9.59 7.10 -12.32
C ALA A 66 8.87 7.36 -13.65
N ASP A 67 9.59 7.35 -14.77
CA ASP A 67 9.02 7.61 -16.11
C ASP A 67 7.86 6.66 -16.43
N TRP A 68 8.00 5.39 -16.05
CA TRP A 68 6.95 4.40 -16.19
C TRP A 68 5.69 4.80 -15.40
N GLY A 69 5.85 5.19 -14.14
CA GLY A 69 4.74 5.60 -13.28
C GLY A 69 4.05 6.86 -13.76
N ARG A 70 4.82 7.88 -14.17
CA ARG A 70 4.28 9.13 -14.77
C ARG A 70 3.42 8.83 -16.00
N LYS A 71 3.89 7.91 -16.88
CA LYS A 71 3.13 7.48 -18.05
C LYS A 71 1.80 6.82 -17.68
N GLN A 72 1.77 6.00 -16.62
CA GLN A 72 0.55 5.37 -16.13
C GLN A 72 -0.41 6.42 -15.51
N LEU A 73 0.12 7.31 -14.66
CA LEU A 73 -0.68 8.35 -14.02
C LEU A 73 -1.29 9.30 -15.05
N ALA A 74 -0.54 9.71 -16.07
CA ALA A 74 -1.07 10.52 -17.18
C ALA A 74 -2.20 9.80 -17.93
N ALA A 75 -2.05 8.50 -18.19
CA ALA A 75 -3.08 7.71 -18.88
C ALA A 75 -4.39 7.57 -18.06
N TYR A 76 -4.28 7.46 -16.73
CA TYR A 76 -5.44 7.27 -15.85
C TYR A 76 -6.07 8.60 -15.39
N LEU A 77 -5.25 9.61 -15.09
CA LEU A 77 -5.67 10.83 -14.39
C LEU A 77 -5.55 12.10 -15.25
N GLY A 78 -4.94 11.98 -16.46
CA GLY A 78 -4.61 13.14 -17.30
C GLY A 78 -3.27 13.76 -16.93
N ASP A 79 -2.92 14.85 -17.66
CA ASP A 79 -1.57 15.43 -17.63
C ASP A 79 -1.34 16.41 -16.46
N ASP A 80 -2.37 16.71 -15.66
CA ASP A 80 -2.21 17.56 -14.49
C ASP A 80 -1.57 16.78 -13.33
N GLU A 81 -0.28 17.04 -13.12
CA GLU A 81 0.52 16.34 -12.11
C GLU A 81 0.03 16.59 -10.67
N GLN A 82 -0.73 17.63 -10.40
CA GLN A 82 -1.32 17.86 -9.08
C GLN A 82 -2.34 16.76 -8.72
N ASN A 83 -2.99 16.18 -9.74
CA ASN A 83 -3.89 15.05 -9.53
C ASN A 83 -3.15 13.75 -9.18
N TRP A 84 -1.84 13.66 -9.45
CA TRP A 84 -1.05 12.45 -9.20
C TRP A 84 -0.57 12.33 -7.76
N VAL A 85 -0.42 13.45 -7.06
CA VAL A 85 0.13 13.52 -5.68
C VAL A 85 -0.59 12.57 -4.73
N LYS A 86 -1.91 12.53 -4.76
CA LYS A 86 -2.73 11.64 -3.93
C LYS A 86 -2.72 10.17 -4.35
N HIS A 87 -2.01 9.86 -5.44
CA HIS A 87 -1.78 8.51 -5.94
C HIS A 87 -0.30 8.12 -5.88
N ASP A 88 0.50 8.82 -5.08
CA ASP A 88 1.90 8.50 -4.82
C ASP A 88 2.07 8.19 -3.33
N SER A 89 2.39 6.94 -3.02
CA SER A 89 2.42 6.48 -1.64
C SER A 89 3.57 7.09 -0.82
N SER A 90 4.69 7.46 -1.44
CA SER A 90 5.77 8.17 -0.75
C SER A 90 5.41 9.61 -0.42
N ILE A 91 4.72 10.29 -1.33
CA ILE A 91 4.24 11.67 -1.11
C ILE A 91 3.12 11.67 -0.06
N LEU A 92 2.18 10.72 -0.15
CA LEU A 92 1.13 10.58 0.88
C LEU A 92 1.73 10.29 2.26
N MET A 93 2.71 9.37 2.34
CA MET A 93 3.38 9.08 3.59
C MET A 93 4.04 10.33 4.17
N LEU A 94 4.70 11.14 3.34
CA LEU A 94 5.37 12.36 3.79
C LEU A 94 4.37 13.43 4.26
N ASN A 95 3.27 13.62 3.52
CA ASN A 95 2.33 14.71 3.79
C ASN A 95 1.32 14.33 4.88
N GLU A 96 0.70 13.17 4.77
CA GLU A 96 -0.41 12.74 5.62
C GLU A 96 0.05 11.74 6.69
N GLY A 97 0.89 10.76 6.32
CA GLY A 97 1.24 9.64 7.18
C GLY A 97 0.06 8.69 7.41
N PHE A 98 0.19 7.83 8.43
CA PHE A 98 -0.86 6.92 8.84
C PHE A 98 -0.88 6.78 10.38
N ASP A 99 -2.03 6.90 11.01
CA ASP A 99 -2.15 6.87 12.47
C ASP A 99 -1.90 5.47 13.08
N GLY A 100 -2.02 4.40 12.27
CA GLY A 100 -1.74 3.04 12.69
C GLY A 100 -0.32 2.59 12.36
N LYS A 101 -0.10 1.27 12.37
CA LYS A 101 1.19 0.67 12.00
C LYS A 101 1.25 0.27 10.54
N VAL A 102 2.43 0.41 9.96
CA VAL A 102 2.73 0.05 8.56
C VAL A 102 3.81 -1.04 8.51
N LEU A 103 3.59 -2.09 7.72
CA LEU A 103 4.58 -3.15 7.47
C LEU A 103 4.89 -3.24 5.97
N ILE A 104 6.16 -3.05 5.61
CA ILE A 104 6.62 -3.12 4.21
C ILE A 104 7.71 -4.17 4.10
N ASP A 105 7.59 -5.04 3.10
CA ASP A 105 8.62 -5.97 2.70
C ASP A 105 9.05 -5.76 1.25
N ILE A 106 10.37 -5.79 1.01
CA ILE A 106 10.98 -5.69 -0.32
C ILE A 106 12.02 -6.79 -0.48
N GLY A 107 12.04 -7.46 -1.62
CA GLY A 107 13.11 -8.39 -1.97
C GLY A 107 14.40 -7.66 -2.38
N SER A 108 15.55 -8.06 -1.84
CA SER A 108 16.83 -7.41 -2.17
C SER A 108 17.33 -7.69 -3.59
N LYS A 109 16.73 -8.66 -4.28
CA LYS A 109 16.98 -9.00 -5.69
C LYS A 109 15.77 -8.75 -6.58
N ASP A 110 14.86 -7.87 -6.13
CA ASP A 110 13.68 -7.51 -6.91
C ASP A 110 14.11 -6.85 -8.22
N GLN A 111 13.76 -7.45 -9.34
CA GLN A 111 14.13 -6.98 -10.67
C GLN A 111 13.43 -5.65 -11.06
N PHE A 112 12.42 -5.25 -10.32
CA PHE A 112 11.69 -4.00 -10.52
C PHE A 112 12.06 -2.90 -9.51
N ILE A 113 13.14 -3.09 -8.73
CA ILE A 113 13.51 -2.19 -7.64
C ILE A 113 13.57 -0.73 -8.07
N ASP A 114 14.11 -0.45 -9.26
CA ASP A 114 14.22 0.91 -9.81
C ASP A 114 12.86 1.51 -10.21
N LEU A 115 11.87 0.67 -10.50
CA LEU A 115 10.50 1.08 -10.80
C LEU A 115 9.66 1.26 -9.52
N LEU A 116 9.90 0.40 -8.54
CA LEU A 116 9.20 0.43 -7.25
C LEU A 116 9.62 1.61 -6.38
N ARG A 117 10.91 1.98 -6.42
CA ARG A 117 11.51 3.08 -5.66
C ARG A 117 11.24 3.00 -4.16
N PRO A 118 11.55 1.87 -3.51
CA PRO A 118 11.22 1.66 -2.10
C PRO A 118 11.98 2.61 -1.16
N GLU A 119 13.15 3.10 -1.57
CA GLU A 119 13.97 4.06 -0.82
C GLU A 119 13.22 5.38 -0.54
N THR A 120 12.33 5.78 -1.43
CA THR A 120 11.54 7.02 -1.26
C THR A 120 10.50 6.85 -0.16
N LEU A 121 9.84 5.70 -0.11
CA LEU A 121 8.88 5.39 0.97
C LEU A 121 9.58 5.21 2.31
N ALA A 122 10.72 4.51 2.34
CA ALA A 122 11.51 4.34 3.56
C ALA A 122 12.00 5.68 4.13
N SER A 123 12.42 6.61 3.26
CA SER A 123 12.79 7.97 3.65
C SER A 123 11.59 8.72 4.24
N ALA A 124 10.44 8.69 3.56
CA ALA A 124 9.21 9.35 4.03
C ALA A 124 8.74 8.78 5.37
N MET A 125 8.76 7.45 5.56
CA MET A 125 8.44 6.81 6.84
C MET A 125 9.38 7.28 7.96
N THR A 126 10.67 7.40 7.66
CA THR A 126 11.67 7.85 8.65
C THR A 126 11.45 9.31 9.03
N GLU A 127 11.23 10.19 8.06
CA GLU A 127 11.00 11.62 8.30
C GLU A 127 9.72 11.87 9.11
N ARG A 128 8.66 11.14 8.81
CA ARG A 128 7.39 11.20 9.55
C ARG A 128 7.44 10.48 10.90
N ARG A 129 8.50 9.71 11.19
CA ARG A 129 8.56 8.80 12.34
C ARG A 129 7.35 7.87 12.36
N GLN A 130 6.97 7.37 11.18
CA GLN A 130 5.85 6.47 11.00
C GLN A 130 6.06 5.20 11.82
N SER A 131 5.08 4.83 12.64
CA SER A 131 5.11 3.58 13.40
C SER A 131 5.01 2.38 12.45
N GLY A 132 5.91 1.40 12.60
CA GLY A 132 5.91 0.20 11.77
C GLY A 132 7.31 -0.28 11.41
N GLU A 133 7.38 -1.10 10.35
CA GLU A 133 8.61 -1.73 9.89
C GLU A 133 8.75 -1.62 8.38
N PHE A 134 9.97 -1.37 7.93
CA PHE A 134 10.39 -1.49 6.55
C PHE A 134 11.52 -2.52 6.47
N ARG A 135 11.25 -3.69 5.87
CA ARG A 135 12.15 -4.83 5.85
C ARG A 135 12.68 -5.11 4.44
N ILE A 136 13.98 -5.40 4.34
CA ILE A 136 14.60 -5.84 3.09
C ILE A 136 14.93 -7.33 3.22
N GLN A 137 14.25 -8.15 2.45
CA GLN A 137 14.35 -9.60 2.48
C GLN A 137 15.48 -10.08 1.56
N SER A 138 16.54 -10.59 2.18
CA SER A 138 17.78 -10.95 1.48
C SER A 138 17.57 -12.09 0.50
N GLY A 139 17.95 -11.88 -0.76
CA GLY A 139 17.94 -12.90 -1.81
C GLY A 139 16.61 -13.07 -2.54
N TYR A 140 15.54 -12.47 -2.08
CA TYR A 140 14.22 -12.59 -2.72
C TYR A 140 14.07 -11.60 -3.88
N ASP A 141 13.34 -12.02 -4.88
CA ASP A 141 12.92 -11.26 -6.06
C ASP A 141 11.45 -10.82 -5.95
N HIS A 142 10.81 -10.42 -7.06
CA HIS A 142 9.39 -9.99 -7.12
C HIS A 142 8.40 -11.15 -7.27
N SER A 143 8.84 -12.39 -7.13
CA SER A 143 8.02 -13.57 -7.42
C SER A 143 7.04 -13.92 -6.30
N TYR A 144 6.11 -14.84 -6.61
CA TYR A 144 5.21 -15.40 -5.62
C TYR A 144 5.91 -16.24 -4.54
N PHE A 145 7.18 -16.65 -4.74
CA PHE A 145 7.99 -17.25 -3.66
C PHE A 145 8.25 -16.24 -2.55
N PHE A 146 8.56 -15.00 -2.91
CA PHE A 146 8.65 -13.91 -1.93
C PHE A 146 7.33 -13.74 -1.19
N VAL A 147 6.22 -13.59 -1.92
CA VAL A 147 4.89 -13.41 -1.31
C VAL A 147 4.55 -14.57 -0.38
N SER A 148 4.69 -15.84 -0.84
CA SER A 148 4.34 -17.03 -0.05
C SER A 148 5.20 -17.21 1.19
N THR A 149 6.41 -16.66 1.19
CA THR A 149 7.31 -16.75 2.36
C THR A 149 6.89 -15.78 3.46
N PHE A 150 6.42 -14.59 3.11
CA PHE A 150 6.19 -13.50 4.08
C PHE A 150 4.71 -13.15 4.32
N VAL A 151 3.78 -13.71 3.55
CA VAL A 151 2.35 -13.40 3.71
C VAL A 151 1.81 -13.76 5.10
N ASP A 152 2.30 -14.83 5.69
CA ASP A 152 1.88 -15.23 7.04
C ASP A 152 2.28 -14.22 8.11
N ASP A 153 3.47 -13.61 7.99
CA ASP A 153 3.90 -12.49 8.85
C ASP A 153 2.95 -11.30 8.72
N HIS A 154 2.56 -10.96 7.48
CA HIS A 154 1.62 -9.86 7.23
C HIS A 154 0.23 -10.15 7.79
N VAL A 155 -0.26 -11.39 7.65
CA VAL A 155 -1.55 -11.80 8.23
C VAL A 155 -1.49 -11.74 9.75
N ALA A 156 -0.42 -12.25 10.38
CA ALA A 156 -0.23 -12.17 11.82
C ALA A 156 -0.15 -10.73 12.32
N PHE A 157 0.60 -9.86 11.63
CA PHE A 157 0.69 -8.43 11.92
C PHE A 157 -0.69 -7.77 11.95
N HIS A 158 -1.54 -8.04 10.96
CA HIS A 158 -2.90 -7.50 10.92
C HIS A 158 -3.80 -8.10 12.01
N ALA A 159 -3.72 -9.42 12.22
CA ALA A 159 -4.51 -10.10 13.24
C ALA A 159 -4.22 -9.55 14.65
N ASP A 160 -2.96 -9.32 14.97
CA ASP A 160 -2.57 -8.74 16.26
C ASP A 160 -3.17 -7.34 16.46
N LEU A 161 -3.15 -6.48 15.43
CA LEU A 161 -3.68 -5.12 15.53
C LEU A 161 -5.21 -5.05 15.49
N LEU A 162 -5.87 -6.03 14.88
CA LEU A 162 -7.32 -6.14 14.87
C LEU A 162 -7.89 -6.71 16.17
N ASN A 163 -7.10 -7.45 16.96
CA ASN A 163 -7.57 -8.13 18.16
C ASN A 163 -7.20 -7.41 19.49
N ASN A 164 -6.26 -6.46 19.46
CA ASN A 164 -5.71 -5.81 20.65
C ASN A 164 -6.33 -4.43 20.97
N GLU A 165 -7.57 -4.18 20.56
CA GLU A 165 -8.36 -2.99 20.98
C GLU A 165 -9.50 -3.33 21.90
#